data_e5487cafff1ad578fbbe0261b24aaa92
#
_entry.id   e5487cafff1ad578fbbe0261b24aaa92
#
_cell.length_a   1.000
_cell.length_b   1.000
_cell.length_c   1.000
_cell.angle_alpha   90.00
_cell.angle_beta   90.00
_cell.angle_gamma   90.00
#
_symmetry.space_group_name_H-M   'P 1'
#
loop_
_entity.id
_entity.type
_entity.pdbx_description
1 polymer ?
#
loop_
_entity_poly.entity_id
_entity_poly.type
_entity_poly.pdbx_seq_one_letter_code
_entity_poly.pdbx_strand_id
1 'polypeptide(L)'
;MRNWPLRWKLALSSALLAVIATLAGAATTWTVMRYQEIAAFDRRLTMDAHELFRDVAHFNREANTDPSAFQEIFVPLALRNRVIEVTSASGQTLYLSPDLREPIGSDGNRGIHTRKIGRRGIRMGEFHEKGLTLRVGAEMKEINQIGRDIFFGLLVAIPTVLVVIVIGGRWVASKGIAPVEEIRQAAAQITAQHLDRRLPVPPTGDEIAGLIDVLNATFERLQRSFEQSIRFSADASHHLRTPIAVLRAGVEEILSDADCSTTTQATAEGLLHRIHQLNSVVENLLLLARADAGRLELQRKDFDVSELLEGVLDDARALAEPLDLTIEADVPKTLPLRADRGFVGIIVQNLLENAMKYNVPGGRTRLAARATNGSVELIVGNTGEGIPENLRAGLFERFYRARGDERVSGSGLGLSTARELARSHGGDLALIKSDREWTEFRVSLPQMA
;
A
#
# COMPACT_ATOMS: atom_id res chain seq x y z
N MET A 1 -12.54 0.56 9.27
CA MET A 1 -12.42 0.66 7.81
C MET A 1 -11.04 1.11 7.29
N ARG A 2 -10.10 1.57 8.14
CA ARG A 2 -8.77 2.11 7.69
C ARG A 2 -7.82 1.06 7.09
N ASN A 3 -7.96 -0.22 7.42
CA ASN A 3 -7.04 -1.28 6.99
C ASN A 3 -7.61 -2.29 5.97
N TRP A 4 -8.74 -1.99 5.36
CA TRP A 4 -9.30 -2.90 4.36
C TRP A 4 -8.66 -2.69 2.99
N PRO A 5 -8.38 -3.78 2.22
CA PRO A 5 -7.90 -3.68 0.84
C PRO A 5 -8.83 -2.84 -0.03
N LEU A 6 -8.28 -2.06 -0.95
CA LEU A 6 -9.03 -1.15 -1.83
C LEU A 6 -10.19 -1.84 -2.55
N ARG A 7 -10.00 -3.10 -2.98
CA ARG A 7 -11.02 -3.94 -3.61
C ARG A 7 -12.27 -4.12 -2.75
N TRP A 8 -12.15 -4.26 -1.42
CA TRP A 8 -13.29 -4.38 -0.52
C TRP A 8 -13.97 -3.02 -0.28
N LYS A 9 -13.22 -1.94 -0.24
CA LYS A 9 -13.79 -0.58 -0.10
C LYS A 9 -14.64 -0.23 -1.32
N LEU A 10 -14.15 -0.50 -2.52
CA LEU A 10 -14.87 -0.25 -3.77
C LEU A 10 -16.11 -1.15 -3.89
N ALA A 11 -15.99 -2.44 -3.60
CA ALA A 11 -17.14 -3.36 -3.64
C ALA A 11 -18.22 -2.96 -2.63
N LEU A 12 -17.85 -2.55 -1.42
CA LEU A 12 -18.80 -2.16 -0.38
C LEU A 12 -19.47 -0.82 -0.69
N SER A 13 -18.74 0.17 -1.22
CA SER A 13 -19.30 1.47 -1.59
C SER A 13 -20.26 1.35 -2.78
N SER A 14 -19.93 0.56 -3.79
CA SER A 14 -20.82 0.31 -4.92
C SER A 14 -22.07 -0.49 -4.50
N ALA A 15 -21.92 -1.47 -3.62
CA ALA A 15 -23.06 -2.21 -3.05
C ALA A 15 -23.99 -1.29 -2.25
N LEU A 16 -23.45 -0.41 -1.41
CA LEU A 16 -24.23 0.55 -0.63
C LEU A 16 -25.01 1.52 -1.53
N LEU A 17 -24.35 2.08 -2.55
CA LEU A 17 -24.97 2.98 -3.52
C LEU A 17 -26.13 2.28 -4.26
N ALA A 18 -25.93 1.04 -4.67
CA ALA A 18 -26.95 0.27 -5.37
C ALA A 18 -28.14 -0.07 -4.46
N VAL A 19 -27.92 -0.41 -3.19
CA VAL A 19 -28.98 -0.62 -2.22
C VAL A 19 -29.80 0.66 -2.03
N ILE A 20 -29.14 1.81 -1.86
CA ILE A 20 -29.84 3.10 -1.73
C ILE A 20 -30.66 3.41 -2.99
N ALA A 21 -30.09 3.22 -4.19
CA ALA A 21 -30.79 3.47 -5.45
C ALA A 21 -31.99 2.52 -5.63
N THR A 22 -31.84 1.23 -5.27
CA THR A 22 -32.91 0.24 -5.35
C THR A 22 -34.04 0.57 -4.37
N LEU A 23 -33.74 0.94 -3.12
CA LEU A 23 -34.71 1.34 -2.12
C LEU A 23 -35.46 2.61 -2.53
N ALA A 24 -34.74 3.62 -3.06
CA ALA A 24 -35.34 4.84 -3.56
C ALA A 24 -36.28 4.57 -4.74
N GLY A 25 -35.84 3.76 -5.71
CA GLY A 25 -36.65 3.33 -6.84
C GLY A 25 -37.91 2.56 -6.40
N ALA A 26 -37.76 1.64 -5.46
CA ALA A 26 -38.86 0.87 -4.89
C ALA A 26 -39.88 1.76 -4.15
N ALA A 27 -39.41 2.70 -3.33
CA ALA A 27 -40.26 3.65 -2.63
C ALA A 27 -41.03 4.55 -3.60
N THR A 28 -40.36 5.02 -4.65
CA THR A 28 -41.00 5.83 -5.70
C THR A 28 -42.06 5.03 -6.46
N THR A 29 -41.73 3.82 -6.88
CA THR A 29 -42.69 2.95 -7.59
C THR A 29 -43.90 2.65 -6.70
N TRP A 30 -43.67 2.30 -5.45
CA TRP A 30 -44.75 2.01 -4.49
C TRP A 30 -45.64 3.22 -4.25
N THR A 31 -45.10 4.43 -4.08
CA THR A 31 -45.88 5.66 -3.88
C THR A 31 -46.69 6.03 -5.11
N VAL A 32 -46.12 5.93 -6.30
CA VAL A 32 -46.81 6.22 -7.58
C VAL A 32 -47.93 5.21 -7.81
N MET A 33 -47.66 3.90 -7.69
CA MET A 33 -48.69 2.88 -7.85
C MET A 33 -49.83 3.06 -6.86
N ARG A 34 -49.51 3.24 -5.58
CA ARG A 34 -50.52 3.47 -4.54
C ARG A 34 -51.39 4.68 -4.86
N TYR A 35 -50.77 5.79 -5.32
CA TYR A 35 -51.54 6.98 -5.72
C TYR A 35 -52.46 6.71 -6.91
N GLN A 36 -51.96 6.02 -7.92
CA GLN A 36 -52.76 5.66 -9.13
C GLN A 36 -53.88 4.72 -8.78
N GLU A 37 -53.66 3.70 -7.96
CA GLU A 37 -54.69 2.76 -7.52
C GLU A 37 -55.82 3.46 -6.71
N ILE A 38 -55.42 4.31 -5.75
CA ILE A 38 -56.39 5.11 -4.99
C ILE A 38 -57.20 6.01 -5.91
N ALA A 39 -56.57 6.71 -6.85
CA ALA A 39 -57.25 7.58 -7.80
C ALA A 39 -58.17 6.83 -8.76
N ALA A 40 -57.78 5.62 -9.21
CA ALA A 40 -58.62 4.76 -10.01
C ALA A 40 -59.84 4.22 -9.23
N PHE A 41 -59.59 3.89 -7.96
CA PHE A 41 -60.65 3.43 -7.06
C PHE A 41 -61.69 4.55 -6.78
N ASP A 42 -61.25 5.77 -6.53
CA ASP A 42 -62.09 6.93 -6.32
C ASP A 42 -62.95 7.25 -7.55
N ARG A 43 -62.35 7.15 -8.77
CA ARG A 43 -63.11 7.30 -10.02
C ARG A 43 -64.17 6.24 -10.18
N ARG A 44 -63.92 4.95 -9.84
CA ARG A 44 -64.91 3.89 -9.90
C ARG A 44 -66.03 4.14 -8.89
N LEU A 45 -65.73 4.51 -7.64
CA LEU A 45 -66.74 4.85 -6.64
C LEU A 45 -67.65 6.02 -7.13
N THR A 46 -67.09 7.01 -7.77
CA THR A 46 -67.83 8.14 -8.33
C THR A 46 -68.75 7.71 -9.47
N MET A 47 -68.28 6.80 -10.35
CA MET A 47 -69.08 6.22 -11.44
C MET A 47 -70.23 5.37 -10.88
N ASP A 48 -69.92 4.47 -9.94
CA ASP A 48 -70.90 3.63 -9.27
C ASP A 48 -72.01 4.50 -8.62
N ALA A 49 -71.64 5.62 -7.95
CA ALA A 49 -72.61 6.54 -7.34
C ALA A 49 -73.50 7.23 -8.38
N HIS A 50 -72.95 7.67 -9.52
CA HIS A 50 -73.74 8.29 -10.56
C HIS A 50 -74.68 7.32 -11.28
N GLU A 51 -74.24 6.07 -11.49
CA GLU A 51 -75.08 4.98 -12.01
C GLU A 51 -76.27 4.73 -11.07
N LEU A 52 -76.01 4.60 -9.79
CA LEU A 52 -77.04 4.42 -8.76
C LEU A 52 -78.06 5.55 -8.74
N PHE A 53 -77.63 6.83 -8.79
CA PHE A 53 -78.55 7.95 -8.85
C PHE A 53 -79.43 7.93 -10.10
N ARG A 54 -78.92 7.47 -11.25
CA ARG A 54 -79.66 7.31 -12.48
C ARG A 54 -80.74 6.26 -12.34
N ASP A 55 -80.39 5.12 -11.78
CA ASP A 55 -81.29 4.01 -11.58
C ASP A 55 -82.40 4.33 -10.59
N VAL A 56 -82.04 4.96 -9.45
CA VAL A 56 -83.00 5.50 -8.48
C VAL A 56 -83.94 6.54 -9.09
N ALA A 57 -83.41 7.45 -9.98
CA ALA A 57 -84.23 8.46 -10.62
C ALA A 57 -85.21 7.84 -11.66
N HIS A 58 -84.82 6.76 -12.30
CA HIS A 58 -85.70 6.06 -13.26
C HIS A 58 -86.81 5.34 -12.49
N PHE A 59 -86.50 4.70 -11.40
CA PHE A 59 -87.41 3.95 -10.55
C PHE A 59 -88.43 4.84 -9.85
N ASN A 60 -87.99 6.01 -9.37
CA ASN A 60 -88.84 6.99 -8.65
C ASN A 60 -89.92 7.61 -9.61
N ARG A 61 -89.82 7.42 -10.91
CA ARG A 61 -90.81 7.81 -11.91
C ARG A 61 -91.88 6.72 -12.14
N GLU A 62 -91.55 5.46 -11.86
CA GLU A 62 -92.42 4.31 -12.18
C GLU A 62 -93.12 3.71 -10.95
N ALA A 63 -92.55 3.85 -9.74
CA ALA A 63 -93.05 3.20 -8.52
C ALA A 63 -93.41 4.22 -7.42
N ASN A 64 -94.61 4.16 -6.95
CA ASN A 64 -95.10 4.84 -5.80
C ASN A 64 -94.43 4.24 -4.56
N THR A 65 -93.31 4.84 -4.10
CA THR A 65 -92.64 4.77 -2.80
C THR A 65 -92.73 3.45 -1.98
N ASP A 66 -92.51 2.30 -2.56
CA ASP A 66 -92.39 1.04 -1.79
C ASP A 66 -90.91 0.82 -1.38
N PRO A 67 -90.55 0.71 -0.06
CA PRO A 67 -89.21 0.47 0.40
C PRO A 67 -88.60 -0.87 -0.12
N SER A 68 -89.43 -1.87 -0.51
CA SER A 68 -88.95 -3.14 -1.04
C SER A 68 -88.32 -2.98 -2.42
N ALA A 69 -88.72 -2.00 -3.18
CA ALA A 69 -88.21 -1.70 -4.52
C ALA A 69 -86.71 -1.23 -4.50
N PHE A 70 -86.28 -0.62 -3.42
CA PHE A 70 -84.89 -0.23 -3.27
C PHE A 70 -83.94 -1.44 -3.11
N GLN A 71 -84.47 -2.58 -2.60
CA GLN A 71 -83.67 -3.81 -2.48
C GLN A 71 -83.27 -4.38 -3.87
N GLU A 72 -84.17 -4.33 -4.85
CA GLU A 72 -83.87 -4.87 -6.17
C GLU A 72 -82.78 -4.07 -6.93
N ILE A 73 -82.71 -2.77 -6.69
CA ILE A 73 -81.73 -1.88 -7.30
C ILE A 73 -80.34 -2.05 -6.68
N PHE A 74 -80.27 -2.16 -5.35
CA PHE A 74 -79.03 -2.07 -4.65
C PHE A 74 -78.39 -3.46 -4.37
N VAL A 75 -79.14 -4.56 -4.40
CA VAL A 75 -78.60 -5.91 -4.22
C VAL A 75 -77.53 -6.27 -5.24
N PRO A 76 -77.66 -5.98 -6.55
CA PRO A 76 -76.60 -6.29 -7.55
C PRO A 76 -75.25 -5.59 -7.25
N LEU A 77 -75.29 -4.40 -6.68
CA LEU A 77 -74.09 -3.63 -6.33
C LEU A 77 -73.51 -4.04 -4.99
N ALA A 78 -74.38 -4.41 -4.04
CA ALA A 78 -73.91 -5.01 -2.77
C ALA A 78 -73.18 -6.34 -3.06
N LEU A 79 -73.60 -7.12 -4.06
CA LEU A 79 -72.92 -8.34 -4.50
C LEU A 79 -71.52 -8.06 -5.13
N ARG A 80 -71.25 -6.81 -5.52
CA ARG A 80 -69.92 -6.37 -5.97
C ARG A 80 -68.98 -5.94 -4.87
N ASN A 81 -69.16 -6.33 -3.63
CA ASN A 81 -68.40 -5.91 -2.43
C ASN A 81 -68.48 -4.39 -2.18
N ARG A 82 -69.64 -3.75 -2.50
CA ARG A 82 -69.89 -2.36 -2.20
C ARG A 82 -70.69 -2.22 -0.89
N VAL A 83 -70.32 -1.30 -0.08
CA VAL A 83 -71.08 -0.91 1.09
C VAL A 83 -71.88 0.33 0.74
N ILE A 84 -73.22 0.22 0.81
CA ILE A 84 -74.11 1.28 0.36
C ILE A 84 -75.06 1.66 1.50
N GLU A 85 -75.21 2.96 1.73
CA GLU A 85 -76.23 3.54 2.59
C GLU A 85 -76.97 4.64 1.81
N VAL A 86 -78.28 4.60 1.81
CA VAL A 86 -79.14 5.60 1.20
C VAL A 86 -80.00 6.26 2.29
N THR A 87 -79.94 7.58 2.39
CA THR A 87 -80.74 8.34 3.37
C THR A 87 -81.58 9.41 2.63
N SER A 88 -82.78 9.64 3.11
CA SER A 88 -83.68 10.71 2.65
C SER A 88 -83.16 12.09 3.10
N ALA A 89 -83.69 13.18 2.56
CA ALA A 89 -83.45 14.55 2.98
C ALA A 89 -83.86 14.79 4.47
N SER A 90 -84.82 13.96 5.00
CA SER A 90 -85.24 13.99 6.41
C SER A 90 -84.24 13.21 7.32
N GLY A 91 -83.23 12.58 6.78
CA GLY A 91 -82.29 11.76 7.57
C GLY A 91 -82.74 10.31 7.82
N GLN A 92 -83.89 9.89 7.25
CA GLN A 92 -84.36 8.52 7.36
C GLN A 92 -83.55 7.60 6.44
N THR A 93 -83.05 6.46 6.98
CA THR A 93 -82.33 5.45 6.18
C THR A 93 -83.36 4.68 5.33
N LEU A 94 -83.17 4.77 4.01
CA LEU A 94 -84.02 4.09 3.02
C LEU A 94 -83.44 2.74 2.65
N TYR A 95 -82.14 2.62 2.59
CA TYR A 95 -81.45 1.38 2.32
C TYR A 95 -80.14 1.29 3.10
N LEU A 96 -79.83 0.13 3.58
CA LEU A 96 -78.57 -0.19 4.25
C LEU A 96 -78.05 -1.53 3.73
N SER A 97 -76.83 -1.55 3.25
CA SER A 97 -76.18 -2.78 2.77
C SER A 97 -76.17 -3.86 3.84
N PRO A 98 -76.43 -5.16 3.53
CA PRO A 98 -76.44 -6.25 4.49
C PRO A 98 -75.17 -6.41 5.32
N ASP A 99 -74.05 -5.93 4.80
CA ASP A 99 -72.73 -5.97 5.47
C ASP A 99 -72.56 -4.90 6.57
N LEU A 100 -73.47 -3.94 6.66
CA LEU A 100 -73.49 -2.90 7.70
C LEU A 100 -74.50 -3.27 8.80
N ARG A 101 -74.03 -3.30 10.04
CA ARG A 101 -74.87 -3.53 11.23
C ARG A 101 -75.60 -2.25 11.72
N GLU A 102 -75.03 -1.11 11.41
CA GLU A 102 -75.52 0.21 11.82
C GLU A 102 -75.29 1.23 10.69
N PRO A 103 -76.14 2.27 10.60
CA PRO A 103 -75.92 3.35 9.65
C PRO A 103 -74.57 4.01 9.82
N ILE A 104 -73.92 4.34 8.73
CA ILE A 104 -72.59 4.93 8.70
C ILE A 104 -72.61 6.35 9.27
N GLY A 105 -73.70 7.08 9.02
CA GLY A 105 -73.86 8.45 9.43
C GLY A 105 -72.91 9.41 8.72
N SER A 106 -73.26 10.70 8.66
CA SER A 106 -72.40 11.73 8.09
C SER A 106 -71.26 12.10 9.11
N ASP A 107 -70.04 12.13 8.63
CA ASP A 107 -68.89 12.62 9.42
C ASP A 107 -68.48 14.03 9.05
N GLY A 108 -69.26 14.72 8.23
CA GLY A 108 -69.06 16.11 7.80
C GLY A 108 -67.93 16.29 6.75
N ASN A 109 -67.33 15.19 6.30
CA ASN A 109 -66.25 15.24 5.37
C ASN A 109 -66.77 15.15 3.92
N ARG A 110 -66.67 16.24 3.16
CA ARG A 110 -67.09 16.26 1.77
C ARG A 110 -66.02 15.67 0.87
N GLY A 111 -66.34 14.54 0.21
CA GLY A 111 -65.47 13.86 -0.75
C GLY A 111 -65.19 12.41 -0.37
N ILE A 112 -64.34 11.79 -1.20
CA ILE A 112 -63.99 10.37 -0.98
C ILE A 112 -62.85 10.30 0.03
N HIS A 113 -63.09 9.64 1.14
CA HIS A 113 -62.07 9.47 2.20
C HIS A 113 -62.13 8.05 2.80
N THR A 114 -61.09 7.71 3.56
CA THR A 114 -60.99 6.39 4.18
C THR A 114 -61.48 6.46 5.63
N ARG A 115 -62.50 5.64 5.96
CA ARG A 115 -63.04 5.52 7.31
C ARG A 115 -62.87 4.10 7.84
N LYS A 116 -62.56 3.97 9.13
CA LYS A 116 -62.55 2.65 9.79
C LYS A 116 -63.96 2.32 10.28
N ILE A 117 -64.54 1.25 9.81
CA ILE A 117 -65.83 0.70 10.29
C ILE A 117 -65.53 -0.66 10.90
N GLY A 118 -65.55 -0.72 12.23
CA GLY A 118 -65.08 -1.91 12.99
C GLY A 118 -63.57 -2.17 12.71
N ARG A 119 -63.25 -3.35 12.22
CA ARG A 119 -61.88 -3.77 11.85
C ARG A 119 -61.52 -3.52 10.38
N ARG A 120 -62.48 -3.01 9.57
CA ARG A 120 -62.31 -2.86 8.12
C ARG A 120 -62.01 -1.40 7.79
N GLY A 121 -61.02 -1.17 6.93
CA GLY A 121 -60.77 0.13 6.32
C GLY A 121 -61.63 0.24 5.06
N ILE A 122 -62.62 1.10 5.06
CA ILE A 122 -63.53 1.32 3.95
C ILE A 122 -63.24 2.71 3.38
N ARG A 123 -62.99 2.77 2.08
CA ARG A 123 -62.91 4.05 1.36
C ARG A 123 -64.28 4.37 0.81
N MET A 124 -64.81 5.50 1.21
CA MET A 124 -66.20 5.88 0.93
C MET A 124 -66.32 7.32 0.49
N GLY A 125 -67.34 7.58 -0.31
CA GLY A 125 -67.79 8.89 -0.74
C GLY A 125 -69.22 9.16 -0.35
N GLU A 126 -69.55 10.39 -0.02
CA GLU A 126 -70.88 10.88 0.23
C GLU A 126 -71.33 11.75 -0.95
N PHE A 127 -72.41 11.37 -1.59
CA PHE A 127 -72.95 12.01 -2.80
C PHE A 127 -74.40 12.44 -2.53
N HIS A 128 -74.73 13.67 -3.00
CA HIS A 128 -76.08 14.28 -2.78
C HIS A 128 -76.72 14.60 -4.15
N GLU A 129 -77.88 14.05 -4.39
CA GLU A 129 -78.65 14.39 -5.59
C GLU A 129 -80.17 14.26 -5.30
N LYS A 130 -80.97 15.20 -5.76
CA LYS A 130 -82.45 15.18 -5.71
C LYS A 130 -83.05 14.87 -4.32
N GLY A 131 -82.42 15.37 -3.23
CA GLY A 131 -82.90 15.17 -1.89
C GLY A 131 -82.59 13.81 -1.26
N LEU A 132 -81.76 13.02 -1.93
CA LEU A 132 -81.20 11.79 -1.40
C LEU A 132 -79.73 11.92 -1.12
N THR A 133 -79.25 11.29 -0.05
CA THR A 133 -77.83 11.15 0.23
C THR A 133 -77.42 9.73 0.10
N LEU A 134 -76.50 9.50 -0.83
CA LEU A 134 -75.97 8.17 -1.12
C LEU A 134 -74.54 8.10 -0.62
N ARG A 135 -74.27 7.16 0.28
CA ARG A 135 -72.92 6.82 0.73
C ARG A 135 -72.53 5.50 0.16
N VAL A 136 -71.52 5.53 -0.72
CA VAL A 136 -70.96 4.35 -1.35
C VAL A 136 -69.51 4.17 -0.91
N GLY A 137 -69.21 2.97 -0.48
CA GLY A 137 -67.85 2.62 -0.07
C GLY A 137 -67.44 1.23 -0.52
N ALA A 138 -66.17 0.96 -0.50
CA ALA A 138 -65.64 -0.37 -0.67
C ALA A 138 -64.43 -0.63 0.20
N GLU A 139 -64.19 -1.90 0.49
CA GLU A 139 -63.10 -2.32 1.36
C GLU A 139 -61.74 -2.16 0.65
N MET A 140 -60.79 -1.58 1.34
CA MET A 140 -59.42 -1.36 0.83
C MET A 140 -58.54 -2.63 0.80
N LYS A 141 -59.15 -3.80 0.96
CA LYS A 141 -58.42 -5.08 1.04
C LYS A 141 -57.61 -5.40 -0.21
N GLU A 142 -58.16 -5.12 -1.38
CA GLU A 142 -57.48 -5.34 -2.69
C GLU A 142 -56.24 -4.46 -2.84
N ILE A 143 -56.34 -3.16 -2.46
CA ILE A 143 -55.19 -2.20 -2.51
C ILE A 143 -54.10 -2.66 -1.56
N ASN A 144 -54.42 -3.14 -0.37
CA ASN A 144 -53.47 -3.66 0.58
C ASN A 144 -52.81 -4.97 0.15
N GLN A 145 -53.51 -5.79 -0.68
CA GLN A 145 -52.96 -7.01 -1.23
C GLN A 145 -51.86 -6.72 -2.26
N ILE A 146 -52.09 -5.81 -3.19
CA ILE A 146 -51.09 -5.36 -4.15
C ILE A 146 -49.83 -4.80 -3.41
N GLY A 147 -50.03 -4.01 -2.37
CA GLY A 147 -48.92 -3.52 -1.54
C GLY A 147 -48.05 -4.64 -0.93
N ARG A 148 -48.73 -5.74 -0.51
CA ARG A 148 -48.05 -6.92 0.06
C ARG A 148 -47.27 -7.69 -1.00
N ASP A 149 -47.83 -7.86 -2.20
CA ASP A 149 -47.20 -8.58 -3.31
C ASP A 149 -45.94 -7.83 -3.78
N ILE A 150 -46.00 -6.51 -3.83
CA ILE A 150 -44.81 -5.67 -4.10
C ILE A 150 -43.78 -5.84 -3.00
N PHE A 151 -44.16 -5.84 -1.72
CA PHE A 151 -43.26 -6.05 -0.60
C PHE A 151 -42.50 -7.38 -0.69
N PHE A 152 -43.22 -8.49 -0.98
CA PHE A 152 -42.58 -9.80 -1.20
C PHE A 152 -41.67 -9.82 -2.43
N GLY A 153 -42.09 -9.18 -3.52
CA GLY A 153 -41.23 -9.01 -4.71
C GLY A 153 -39.92 -8.31 -4.38
N LEU A 154 -39.96 -7.23 -3.61
CA LEU A 154 -38.78 -6.49 -3.16
C LEU A 154 -37.89 -7.28 -2.18
N LEU A 155 -38.51 -8.10 -1.32
CA LEU A 155 -37.79 -8.97 -0.38
C LEU A 155 -36.88 -9.98 -1.12
N VAL A 156 -37.24 -10.39 -2.32
CA VAL A 156 -36.44 -11.27 -3.18
C VAL A 156 -35.49 -10.47 -4.08
N ALA A 157 -35.96 -9.38 -4.67
CA ALA A 157 -35.20 -8.59 -5.63
C ALA A 157 -33.96 -7.93 -5.00
N ILE A 158 -34.10 -7.34 -3.81
CA ILE A 158 -33.01 -6.62 -3.15
C ILE A 158 -31.80 -7.54 -2.85
N PRO A 159 -31.96 -8.71 -2.18
CA PRO A 159 -30.84 -9.63 -1.96
C PRO A 159 -30.21 -10.12 -3.26
N THR A 160 -31.02 -10.40 -4.28
CA THR A 160 -30.53 -10.86 -5.60
C THR A 160 -29.63 -9.81 -6.25
N VAL A 161 -30.09 -8.56 -6.31
CA VAL A 161 -29.31 -7.44 -6.85
C VAL A 161 -28.02 -7.23 -6.05
N LEU A 162 -28.10 -7.33 -4.73
CA LEU A 162 -26.93 -7.18 -3.85
C LEU A 162 -25.87 -8.26 -4.11
N VAL A 163 -26.29 -9.51 -4.26
CA VAL A 163 -25.39 -10.63 -4.60
C VAL A 163 -24.72 -10.40 -5.95
N VAL A 164 -25.48 -10.02 -6.98
CA VAL A 164 -24.93 -9.73 -8.31
C VAL A 164 -23.90 -8.59 -8.27
N ILE A 165 -24.20 -7.52 -7.54
CA ILE A 165 -23.28 -6.37 -7.42
C ILE A 165 -22.02 -6.73 -6.65
N VAL A 166 -22.14 -7.49 -5.55
CA VAL A 166 -20.95 -7.92 -4.77
C VAL A 166 -20.07 -8.85 -5.61
N ILE A 167 -20.65 -9.81 -6.31
CA ILE A 167 -19.90 -10.73 -7.16
C ILE A 167 -19.29 -9.99 -8.36
N GLY A 168 -20.08 -9.20 -9.07
CA GLY A 168 -19.64 -8.42 -10.24
C GLY A 168 -18.60 -7.37 -9.88
N GLY A 169 -18.82 -6.61 -8.82
CA GLY A 169 -17.88 -5.61 -8.31
C GLY A 169 -16.55 -6.24 -7.88
N ARG A 170 -16.61 -7.42 -7.25
CA ARG A 170 -15.42 -8.16 -6.87
C ARG A 170 -14.66 -8.69 -8.11
N TRP A 171 -15.36 -9.16 -9.12
CA TRP A 171 -14.76 -9.63 -10.37
C TRP A 171 -14.07 -8.48 -11.13
N VAL A 172 -14.74 -7.33 -11.28
CA VAL A 172 -14.18 -6.13 -11.92
C VAL A 172 -12.98 -5.61 -11.13
N ALA A 173 -13.10 -5.49 -9.79
CA ALA A 173 -12.01 -5.02 -8.95
C ALA A 173 -10.78 -5.97 -8.98
N SER A 174 -11.01 -7.29 -9.06
CA SER A 174 -9.90 -8.24 -9.15
C SER A 174 -9.15 -8.14 -10.48
N LYS A 175 -9.86 -7.96 -11.60
CA LYS A 175 -9.23 -7.79 -12.91
C LYS A 175 -8.57 -6.42 -13.09
N GLY A 176 -9.18 -5.36 -12.56
CA GLY A 176 -8.62 -4.00 -12.67
C GLY A 176 -7.40 -3.74 -11.77
N ILE A 177 -7.29 -4.44 -10.61
CA ILE A 177 -6.19 -4.21 -9.67
C ILE A 177 -5.04 -5.22 -9.85
N ALA A 178 -5.28 -6.38 -10.47
CA ALA A 178 -4.25 -7.39 -10.70
C ALA A 178 -3.00 -6.83 -11.41
N PRO A 179 -3.11 -6.04 -12.50
CA PRO A 179 -1.95 -5.46 -13.18
C PRO A 179 -1.12 -4.54 -12.27
N VAL A 180 -1.76 -3.79 -11.40
CA VAL A 180 -1.07 -2.87 -10.45
C VAL A 180 -0.22 -3.65 -9.45
N GLU A 181 -0.71 -4.80 -8.97
CA GLU A 181 0.05 -5.66 -8.06
C GLU A 181 1.24 -6.32 -8.75
N GLU A 182 1.10 -6.72 -10.03
CA GLU A 182 2.21 -7.22 -10.85
C GLU A 182 3.28 -6.14 -11.07
N ILE A 183 2.88 -4.91 -11.38
CA ILE A 183 3.79 -3.77 -11.49
C ILE A 183 4.53 -3.53 -10.18
N ARG A 184 3.82 -3.56 -9.05
CA ARG A 184 4.42 -3.37 -7.74
C ARG A 184 5.49 -4.43 -7.44
N GLN A 185 5.21 -5.70 -7.75
CA GLN A 185 6.15 -6.81 -7.54
C GLN A 185 7.34 -6.71 -8.48
N ALA A 186 7.12 -6.40 -9.76
CA ALA A 186 8.18 -6.22 -10.74
C ALA A 186 9.06 -5.00 -10.41
N ALA A 187 8.46 -3.87 -10.02
CA ALA A 187 9.19 -2.68 -9.60
C ALA A 187 10.03 -2.91 -8.33
N ALA A 188 9.55 -3.72 -7.39
CA ALA A 188 10.30 -4.08 -6.19
C ALA A 188 11.57 -4.93 -6.49
N GLN A 189 11.65 -5.56 -7.65
CA GLN A 189 12.82 -6.33 -8.10
C GLN A 189 13.85 -5.47 -8.84
N ILE A 190 13.51 -4.22 -9.19
CA ILE A 190 14.43 -3.29 -9.83
C ILE A 190 15.28 -2.66 -8.74
N THR A 191 16.54 -3.07 -8.70
CA THR A 191 17.57 -2.56 -7.78
C THR A 191 18.69 -1.90 -8.58
N ALA A 192 19.63 -1.25 -7.91
CA ALA A 192 20.81 -0.69 -8.55
C ALA A 192 21.61 -1.71 -9.37
N GLN A 193 21.53 -3.00 -9.01
CA GLN A 193 22.19 -4.11 -9.69
C GLN A 193 21.39 -4.64 -10.89
N HIS A 194 20.09 -4.34 -10.97
CA HIS A 194 19.18 -4.86 -11.99
C HIS A 194 18.32 -3.75 -12.60
N LEU A 195 18.97 -2.62 -12.95
CA LEU A 195 18.33 -1.48 -13.64
C LEU A 195 18.04 -1.78 -15.13
N ASP A 196 18.53 -2.88 -15.65
CA ASP A 196 18.27 -3.38 -17.02
C ASP A 196 16.87 -4.00 -17.16
N ARG A 197 16.26 -4.41 -16.06
CA ARG A 197 14.90 -4.97 -16.07
C ARG A 197 13.87 -3.92 -16.44
N ARG A 198 12.85 -4.35 -17.19
CA ARG A 198 11.72 -3.50 -17.58
C ARG A 198 10.42 -4.11 -17.10
N LEU A 199 9.47 -3.23 -16.78
CA LEU A 199 8.11 -3.62 -16.48
C LEU A 199 7.43 -4.10 -17.76
N PRO A 200 6.72 -5.24 -17.74
CA PRO A 200 5.99 -5.72 -18.89
C PRO A 200 4.82 -4.77 -19.22
N VAL A 201 4.74 -4.32 -20.48
CA VAL A 201 3.65 -3.46 -20.94
C VAL A 201 2.47 -4.34 -21.36
N PRO A 202 1.28 -4.22 -20.74
CA PRO A 202 0.11 -4.96 -21.14
C PRO A 202 -0.38 -4.48 -22.53
N PRO A 203 -0.92 -5.37 -23.36
CA PRO A 203 -1.36 -5.02 -24.72
C PRO A 203 -2.66 -4.20 -24.74
N THR A 204 -3.15 -3.73 -23.61
CA THR A 204 -4.46 -3.05 -23.47
C THR A 204 -4.42 -1.59 -23.92
N GLY A 205 -3.25 -0.94 -24.00
CA GLY A 205 -3.12 0.46 -24.41
C GLY A 205 -3.88 1.47 -23.52
N ASP A 206 -4.17 1.08 -22.28
CA ASP A 206 -4.91 1.87 -21.28
C ASP A 206 -3.98 2.78 -20.46
N GLU A 207 -4.52 3.46 -19.48
CA GLU A 207 -3.78 4.37 -18.59
C GLU A 207 -2.67 3.64 -17.82
N ILE A 208 -2.84 2.34 -17.57
CA ILE A 208 -1.83 1.50 -16.91
C ILE A 208 -0.64 1.27 -17.85
N ALA A 209 -0.88 1.00 -19.12
CA ALA A 209 0.18 0.87 -20.13
C ALA A 209 0.97 2.18 -20.22
N GLY A 210 0.29 3.34 -20.27
CA GLY A 210 0.93 4.65 -20.27
C GLY A 210 1.79 4.91 -19.02
N LEU A 211 1.33 4.49 -17.85
CA LEU A 211 2.12 4.59 -16.61
C LEU A 211 3.38 3.72 -16.67
N ILE A 212 3.27 2.49 -17.19
CA ILE A 212 4.42 1.58 -17.34
C ILE A 212 5.45 2.18 -18.30
N ASP A 213 5.04 2.78 -19.41
CA ASP A 213 5.94 3.44 -20.36
C ASP A 213 6.72 4.57 -19.69
N VAL A 214 6.05 5.43 -18.90
CA VAL A 214 6.72 6.50 -18.15
C VAL A 214 7.71 5.94 -17.13
N LEU A 215 7.35 4.87 -16.41
CA LEU A 215 8.25 4.20 -15.47
C LEU A 215 9.45 3.60 -16.17
N ASN A 216 9.25 2.88 -17.27
CA ASN A 216 10.34 2.29 -18.07
C ASN A 216 11.29 3.36 -18.62
N ALA A 217 10.76 4.49 -19.12
CA ALA A 217 11.56 5.62 -19.57
C ALA A 217 12.34 6.27 -18.41
N THR A 218 11.79 6.26 -17.21
CA THR A 218 12.47 6.76 -16.00
C THR A 218 13.60 5.83 -15.59
N PHE A 219 13.37 4.51 -15.61
CA PHE A 219 14.41 3.52 -15.35
C PHE A 219 15.54 3.58 -16.38
N GLU A 220 15.21 3.80 -17.64
CA GLU A 220 16.22 3.99 -18.70
C GLU A 220 17.09 5.22 -18.45
N ARG A 221 16.50 6.35 -18.07
CA ARG A 221 17.27 7.56 -17.71
C ARG A 221 18.14 7.32 -16.48
N LEU A 222 17.62 6.64 -15.47
CA LEU A 222 18.38 6.29 -14.27
C LEU A 222 19.55 5.38 -14.61
N GLN A 223 19.32 4.35 -15.42
CA GLN A 223 20.36 3.43 -15.90
C GLN A 223 21.46 4.17 -16.65
N ARG A 224 21.11 5.04 -17.61
CA ARG A 224 22.09 5.85 -18.36
C ARG A 224 22.91 6.77 -17.46
N SER A 225 22.26 7.47 -16.51
CA SER A 225 22.95 8.33 -15.55
C SER A 225 23.93 7.55 -14.69
N PHE A 226 23.52 6.37 -14.26
CA PHE A 226 24.33 5.47 -13.45
C PHE A 226 25.55 4.94 -14.24
N GLU A 227 25.35 4.48 -15.50
CA GLU A 227 26.42 4.06 -16.39
C GLU A 227 27.41 5.18 -16.70
N GLN A 228 26.90 6.41 -16.83
CA GLN A 228 27.75 7.59 -17.04
C GLN A 228 28.61 7.89 -15.80
N SER A 229 28.04 7.78 -14.60
CA SER A 229 28.79 7.97 -13.35
C SER A 229 29.91 6.94 -13.19
N ILE A 230 29.65 5.69 -13.58
CA ILE A 230 30.67 4.64 -13.54
C ILE A 230 31.80 4.91 -14.53
N ARG A 231 31.45 5.25 -15.79
CA ARG A 231 32.46 5.59 -16.81
C ARG A 231 33.31 6.76 -16.36
N PHE A 232 32.68 7.82 -15.85
CA PHE A 232 33.39 8.97 -15.29
C PHE A 232 34.35 8.56 -14.15
N SER A 233 33.94 7.71 -13.25
CA SER A 233 34.77 7.19 -12.16
C SER A 233 35.96 6.38 -12.69
N ALA A 234 35.74 5.51 -13.69
CA ALA A 234 36.80 4.73 -14.30
C ALA A 234 37.84 5.60 -15.07
N ASP A 235 37.34 6.57 -15.82
CA ASP A 235 38.21 7.49 -16.61
C ASP A 235 38.99 8.39 -15.67
N ALA A 236 38.35 8.94 -14.61
CA ALA A 236 39.02 9.71 -13.57
C ALA A 236 40.15 8.92 -12.92
N SER A 237 39.96 7.60 -12.71
CA SER A 237 40.99 6.70 -12.19
C SER A 237 42.25 6.71 -13.02
N HIS A 238 42.08 6.46 -14.31
CA HIS A 238 43.21 6.38 -15.22
C HIS A 238 43.94 7.72 -15.38
N HIS A 239 43.15 8.80 -15.45
CA HIS A 239 43.70 10.15 -15.58
C HIS A 239 44.40 10.65 -14.31
N LEU A 240 44.02 10.19 -13.12
CA LEU A 240 44.68 10.55 -11.85
C LEU A 240 45.91 9.66 -11.57
N ARG A 241 45.87 8.38 -11.93
CA ARG A 241 46.96 7.45 -11.66
C ARG A 241 48.26 7.88 -12.40
N THR A 242 48.15 8.33 -13.63
CA THR A 242 49.34 8.72 -14.46
C THR A 242 50.09 9.89 -13.84
N PRO A 243 49.51 11.08 -13.52
CA PRO A 243 50.26 12.16 -12.90
C PRO A 243 50.79 11.82 -11.50
N ILE A 244 50.05 11.00 -10.70
CA ILE A 244 50.55 10.53 -9.44
C ILE A 244 51.78 9.65 -9.57
N ALA A 245 51.81 8.76 -10.58
CA ALA A 245 52.96 7.91 -10.89
C ALA A 245 54.18 8.75 -11.31
N VAL A 246 53.96 9.78 -12.11
CA VAL A 246 55.05 10.72 -12.54
C VAL A 246 55.62 11.50 -11.34
N LEU A 247 54.71 12.01 -10.44
CA LEU A 247 55.15 12.69 -9.23
C LEU A 247 55.94 11.76 -8.31
N ARG A 248 55.50 10.50 -8.15
CA ARG A 248 56.19 9.50 -7.36
C ARG A 248 57.56 9.20 -7.92
N ALA A 249 57.68 8.94 -9.24
CA ALA A 249 58.96 8.67 -9.88
C ALA A 249 59.93 9.84 -9.73
N GLY A 250 59.49 11.11 -9.85
CA GLY A 250 60.33 12.26 -9.65
C GLY A 250 60.82 12.42 -8.22
N VAL A 251 60.00 12.08 -7.23
CA VAL A 251 60.41 12.10 -5.81
C VAL A 251 61.38 10.94 -5.50
N GLU A 252 61.14 9.75 -6.02
CA GLU A 252 62.02 8.57 -5.92
C GLU A 252 63.37 8.83 -6.56
N GLU A 253 63.42 9.57 -7.69
CA GLU A 253 64.67 10.01 -8.31
C GLU A 253 65.47 10.93 -7.41
N ILE A 254 64.84 11.93 -6.75
CA ILE A 254 65.49 12.79 -5.75
C ILE A 254 66.06 11.99 -4.59
N LEU A 255 65.33 10.98 -4.10
CA LEU A 255 65.78 10.12 -3.01
C LEU A 255 66.90 9.17 -3.40
N SER A 256 67.07 8.86 -4.71
CA SER A 256 68.14 8.00 -5.23
C SER A 256 69.47 8.76 -5.48
N ASP A 257 69.42 10.08 -5.42
CA ASP A 257 70.63 10.91 -5.61
C ASP A 257 71.54 10.82 -4.35
N ALA A 258 72.75 10.29 -4.54
CA ALA A 258 73.73 10.09 -3.48
C ALA A 258 74.24 11.39 -2.83
N ASP A 259 74.13 12.54 -3.53
CA ASP A 259 74.54 13.85 -3.05
C ASP A 259 73.38 14.65 -2.41
N CYS A 260 72.22 13.98 -2.16
CA CYS A 260 71.03 14.59 -1.57
C CYS A 260 71.30 15.03 -0.13
N SER A 261 71.01 16.31 0.20
CA SER A 261 71.13 16.78 1.57
C SER A 261 70.08 16.10 2.49
N THR A 262 70.42 15.92 3.75
CA THR A 262 69.52 15.35 4.75
C THR A 262 68.16 16.06 4.85
N THR A 263 68.17 17.41 4.66
CA THR A 263 66.92 18.20 4.64
C THR A 263 66.08 17.93 3.39
N THR A 264 66.73 17.77 2.23
CA THR A 264 66.06 17.43 0.96
C THR A 264 65.50 16.02 1.04
N GLN A 265 66.28 15.09 1.58
CA GLN A 265 65.85 13.69 1.77
C GLN A 265 64.60 13.62 2.67
N ALA A 266 64.60 14.27 3.85
CA ALA A 266 63.43 14.29 4.74
C ALA A 266 62.19 14.94 4.09
N THR A 267 62.39 15.97 3.25
CA THR A 267 61.29 16.61 2.51
C THR A 267 60.73 15.66 1.42
N ALA A 268 61.63 15.00 0.69
CA ALA A 268 61.27 14.05 -0.35
C ALA A 268 60.50 12.81 0.23
N GLU A 269 60.97 12.26 1.34
CA GLU A 269 60.25 11.20 2.08
C GLU A 269 58.85 11.64 2.50
N GLY A 270 58.71 12.87 3.05
CA GLY A 270 57.42 13.46 3.38
C GLY A 270 56.50 13.64 2.17
N LEU A 271 57.04 14.03 1.02
CA LEU A 271 56.27 14.12 -0.24
C LEU A 271 55.86 12.73 -0.73
N LEU A 272 56.76 11.76 -0.71
CA LEU A 272 56.46 10.39 -1.10
C LEU A 272 55.34 9.80 -0.27
N HIS A 273 55.36 10.00 1.05
CA HIS A 273 54.29 9.59 1.93
C HIS A 273 52.93 10.23 1.57
N ARG A 274 52.92 11.54 1.23
CA ARG A 274 51.66 12.22 0.78
C ARG A 274 51.18 11.71 -0.57
N ILE A 275 52.07 11.38 -1.50
CA ILE A 275 51.72 10.80 -2.79
C ILE A 275 51.08 9.43 -2.60
N HIS A 276 51.59 8.58 -1.69
CA HIS A 276 51.01 7.29 -1.37
C HIS A 276 49.59 7.44 -0.74
N GLN A 277 49.45 8.41 0.17
CA GLN A 277 48.11 8.69 0.75
C GLN A 277 47.12 9.16 -0.32
N LEU A 278 47.53 10.04 -1.26
CA LEU A 278 46.64 10.50 -2.33
C LEU A 278 46.23 9.34 -3.24
N ASN A 279 47.18 8.46 -3.63
CA ASN A 279 46.88 7.29 -4.44
C ASN A 279 45.89 6.35 -3.76
N SER A 280 46.08 6.09 -2.47
CA SER A 280 45.16 5.26 -1.67
C SER A 280 43.73 5.86 -1.63
N VAL A 281 43.61 7.18 -1.45
CA VAL A 281 42.31 7.89 -1.47
C VAL A 281 41.62 7.69 -2.83
N VAL A 282 42.37 7.92 -3.92
CA VAL A 282 41.85 7.77 -5.29
C VAL A 282 41.41 6.32 -5.53
N GLU A 283 42.23 5.33 -5.20
CA GLU A 283 41.89 3.91 -5.38
C GLU A 283 40.67 3.49 -4.55
N ASN A 284 40.56 3.90 -3.30
CA ASN A 284 39.41 3.64 -2.46
C ASN A 284 38.12 4.27 -2.99
N LEU A 285 38.17 5.53 -3.46
CA LEU A 285 37.01 6.20 -4.06
C LEU A 285 36.48 5.44 -5.28
N LEU A 286 37.40 4.97 -6.12
CA LEU A 286 37.07 4.26 -7.34
C LEU A 286 36.51 2.86 -7.06
N LEU A 287 37.08 2.19 -6.06
CA LEU A 287 36.56 0.91 -5.57
C LEU A 287 35.13 1.06 -5.06
N LEU A 288 34.90 2.08 -4.24
CA LEU A 288 33.57 2.39 -3.71
C LEU A 288 32.58 2.75 -4.84
N ALA A 289 33.00 3.54 -5.82
CA ALA A 289 32.15 3.88 -6.97
C ALA A 289 31.75 2.64 -7.81
N ARG A 290 32.67 1.68 -7.98
CA ARG A 290 32.37 0.40 -8.64
C ARG A 290 31.48 -0.50 -7.81
N ALA A 291 31.66 -0.52 -6.50
CA ALA A 291 30.85 -1.29 -5.57
C ALA A 291 29.40 -0.77 -5.53
N ASP A 292 29.21 0.55 -5.41
CA ASP A 292 27.90 1.20 -5.49
C ASP A 292 27.16 0.87 -6.78
N ALA A 293 27.91 0.74 -7.84
CA ALA A 293 27.42 0.39 -9.16
C ALA A 293 27.04 -1.11 -9.30
N GLY A 294 27.29 -1.92 -8.29
CA GLY A 294 27.12 -3.38 -8.37
C GLY A 294 28.01 -4.04 -9.41
N ARG A 295 29.07 -3.34 -9.87
CA ARG A 295 30.00 -3.81 -10.91
C ARG A 295 31.37 -4.18 -10.34
N LEU A 296 31.44 -4.47 -9.06
CA LEU A 296 32.62 -5.04 -8.47
C LEU A 296 32.70 -6.51 -8.87
N GLU A 297 33.51 -6.82 -9.89
CA GLU A 297 33.75 -8.19 -10.33
C GLU A 297 34.64 -8.88 -9.32
N LEU A 298 34.03 -9.75 -8.50
CA LEU A 298 34.75 -10.57 -7.51
C LEU A 298 35.37 -11.76 -8.22
N GLN A 299 36.68 -11.88 -8.15
CA GLN A 299 37.41 -13.08 -8.57
C GLN A 299 37.41 -14.13 -7.44
N ARG A 300 36.26 -14.73 -7.19
CA ARG A 300 36.12 -15.73 -6.12
C ARG A 300 36.87 -17.00 -6.43
N LYS A 301 37.86 -17.32 -5.61
CA LYS A 301 38.67 -18.54 -5.66
C LYS A 301 38.73 -19.15 -4.27
N ASP A 302 38.93 -20.46 -4.24
CA ASP A 302 39.19 -21.15 -2.99
C ASP A 302 40.63 -20.84 -2.57
N PHE A 303 40.81 -20.41 -1.32
CA PHE A 303 42.13 -20.15 -0.74
C PHE A 303 42.08 -20.30 0.77
N ASP A 304 43.26 -20.43 1.39
CA ASP A 304 43.40 -20.47 2.82
C ASP A 304 43.57 -19.02 3.37
N VAL A 305 42.61 -18.59 4.16
CA VAL A 305 42.63 -17.26 4.79
C VAL A 305 43.81 -17.14 5.74
N SER A 306 44.19 -18.23 6.43
CA SER A 306 45.30 -18.22 7.39
C SER A 306 46.62 -17.83 6.70
N GLU A 307 46.90 -18.34 5.51
CA GLU A 307 48.06 -17.96 4.70
C GLU A 307 48.04 -16.45 4.30
N LEU A 308 46.85 -15.94 3.93
CA LEU A 308 46.70 -14.50 3.63
C LEU A 308 46.99 -13.66 4.87
N LEU A 309 46.43 -14.07 6.03
CA LEU A 309 46.59 -13.32 7.28
C LEU A 309 48.02 -13.31 7.80
N GLU A 310 48.80 -14.40 7.60
CA GLU A 310 50.22 -14.41 7.95
C GLU A 310 51.00 -13.32 7.23
N GLY A 311 50.81 -13.16 5.91
CA GLY A 311 51.48 -12.11 5.15
C GLY A 311 51.07 -10.70 5.61
N VAL A 312 49.75 -10.46 5.83
CA VAL A 312 49.27 -9.17 6.30
C VAL A 312 49.76 -8.88 7.74
N LEU A 313 49.90 -9.88 8.59
CA LEU A 313 50.41 -9.75 9.96
C LEU A 313 51.90 -9.39 9.98
N ASP A 314 52.69 -9.96 9.07
CA ASP A 314 54.12 -9.63 8.97
C ASP A 314 54.32 -8.17 8.57
N ASP A 315 53.56 -7.69 7.58
CA ASP A 315 53.56 -6.25 7.22
C ASP A 315 53.10 -5.38 8.38
N ALA A 316 52.05 -5.79 9.08
CA ALA A 316 51.53 -5.02 10.24
C ALA A 316 52.54 -4.99 11.40
N ARG A 317 53.29 -6.08 11.67
CA ARG A 317 54.34 -6.12 12.69
C ARG A 317 55.47 -5.14 12.37
N ALA A 318 55.92 -5.11 11.14
CA ALA A 318 56.93 -4.17 10.67
C ALA A 318 56.52 -2.69 10.87
N LEU A 319 55.22 -2.40 10.64
CA LEU A 319 54.64 -1.05 10.84
C LEU A 319 54.39 -0.74 12.31
N ALA A 320 54.15 -1.71 13.16
CA ALA A 320 53.85 -1.55 14.58
C ALA A 320 55.13 -1.32 15.45
N GLU A 321 56.26 -1.87 15.04
CA GLU A 321 57.54 -1.78 15.76
C GLU A 321 57.97 -0.34 16.06
N PRO A 322 57.97 0.60 15.10
CA PRO A 322 58.30 1.99 15.32
C PRO A 322 57.29 2.74 16.24
N LEU A 323 56.09 2.19 16.39
CA LEU A 323 54.99 2.77 17.16
C LEU A 323 54.91 2.20 18.60
N ASP A 324 55.82 1.30 18.98
CA ASP A 324 55.82 0.56 20.25
C ASP A 324 54.48 -0.18 20.50
N LEU A 325 53.93 -0.78 19.44
CA LEU A 325 52.67 -1.55 19.50
C LEU A 325 52.91 -3.06 19.42
N THR A 326 52.13 -3.82 20.18
CA THR A 326 52.16 -5.29 20.17
C THR A 326 51.05 -5.83 19.27
N ILE A 327 51.41 -6.70 18.32
CA ILE A 327 50.41 -7.43 17.47
C ILE A 327 50.23 -8.84 17.99
N GLU A 328 49.05 -9.15 18.45
CA GLU A 328 48.58 -10.50 18.85
C GLU A 328 47.79 -11.16 17.72
N ALA A 329 48.05 -12.42 17.45
CA ALA A 329 47.34 -13.16 16.43
C ALA A 329 46.73 -14.48 17.02
N ASP A 330 45.45 -14.72 16.74
CA ASP A 330 44.71 -15.91 17.11
C ASP A 330 44.05 -16.45 15.82
N VAL A 331 44.89 -17.07 15.00
CA VAL A 331 44.52 -17.55 13.66
C VAL A 331 44.72 -19.09 13.63
N PRO A 332 43.72 -19.87 13.19
CA PRO A 332 43.86 -21.29 13.05
C PRO A 332 44.87 -21.62 11.95
N LYS A 333 45.45 -22.85 11.98
CA LYS A 333 46.44 -23.27 10.98
C LYS A 333 45.90 -23.31 9.55
N THR A 334 44.60 -23.54 9.40
CA THR A 334 43.92 -23.62 8.12
C THR A 334 42.51 -23.05 8.27
N LEU A 335 42.12 -22.18 7.35
CA LEU A 335 40.78 -21.56 7.32
C LEU A 335 40.34 -21.35 5.86
N PRO A 336 39.76 -22.38 5.23
CA PRO A 336 39.37 -22.31 3.83
C PRO A 336 38.20 -21.32 3.63
N LEU A 337 38.28 -20.48 2.58
CA LEU A 337 37.24 -19.53 2.19
C LEU A 337 37.21 -19.42 0.67
N ARG A 338 36.01 -19.33 0.08
CA ARG A 338 35.79 -19.00 -1.32
C ARG A 338 35.42 -17.54 -1.48
N ALA A 339 36.40 -16.70 -1.75
CA ALA A 339 36.26 -15.26 -1.86
C ALA A 339 37.29 -14.66 -2.85
N ASP A 340 37.27 -13.36 -3.00
CA ASP A 340 38.35 -12.63 -3.67
C ASP A 340 39.47 -12.35 -2.67
N ARG A 341 40.60 -13.08 -2.83
CA ARG A 341 41.76 -12.99 -1.93
C ARG A 341 42.28 -11.55 -1.79
N GLY A 342 42.30 -10.79 -2.89
CA GLY A 342 42.80 -9.41 -2.89
C GLY A 342 41.89 -8.49 -2.05
N PHE A 343 40.60 -8.60 -2.22
CA PHE A 343 39.66 -7.78 -1.47
C PHE A 343 39.57 -8.16 0.01
N VAL A 344 39.69 -9.45 0.34
CA VAL A 344 39.80 -9.87 1.75
C VAL A 344 41.09 -9.29 2.37
N GLY A 345 42.20 -9.25 1.64
CA GLY A 345 43.43 -8.59 2.08
C GLY A 345 43.24 -7.09 2.37
N ILE A 346 42.56 -6.38 1.47
CA ILE A 346 42.25 -4.93 1.66
C ILE A 346 41.36 -4.72 2.89
N ILE A 347 40.36 -5.59 3.15
CA ILE A 347 39.50 -5.49 4.34
C ILE A 347 40.35 -5.57 5.60
N VAL A 348 41.20 -6.60 5.71
CA VAL A 348 42.04 -6.85 6.89
C VAL A 348 43.04 -5.73 7.10
N GLN A 349 43.70 -5.28 6.02
CA GLN A 349 44.65 -4.20 6.04
C GLN A 349 44.01 -2.90 6.55
N ASN A 350 42.84 -2.51 6.03
CA ASN A 350 42.12 -1.32 6.50
C ASN A 350 41.75 -1.41 8.00
N LEU A 351 41.39 -2.59 8.50
CA LEU A 351 41.08 -2.78 9.90
C LEU A 351 42.33 -2.73 10.78
N LEU A 352 43.44 -3.34 10.39
CA LEU A 352 44.71 -3.31 11.12
C LEU A 352 45.33 -1.91 11.13
N GLU A 353 45.33 -1.22 9.99
CA GLU A 353 45.77 0.18 9.92
C GLU A 353 44.96 1.07 10.87
N ASN A 354 43.61 0.88 10.88
CA ASN A 354 42.74 1.60 11.77
C ASN A 354 43.04 1.27 13.24
N ALA A 355 43.27 -0.01 13.59
CA ALA A 355 43.58 -0.49 14.92
C ALA A 355 44.94 0.05 15.43
N MET A 356 45.94 0.16 14.56
CA MET A 356 47.23 0.75 14.91
C MET A 356 47.14 2.26 15.10
N LYS A 357 46.44 2.92 14.19
CA LYS A 357 46.29 4.39 14.13
C LYS A 357 45.56 4.98 15.34
N TYR A 358 44.54 4.27 15.86
CA TYR A 358 43.73 4.71 17.01
C TYR A 358 44.13 3.98 18.30
N ASN A 359 45.34 3.41 18.33
CA ASN A 359 45.89 2.80 19.51
C ASN A 359 46.48 3.83 20.50
N VAL A 360 46.73 3.38 21.70
CA VAL A 360 47.53 4.12 22.69
C VAL A 360 49.01 3.72 22.62
N PRO A 361 49.95 4.58 22.96
CA PRO A 361 51.37 4.21 23.04
C PRO A 361 51.56 2.97 23.95
N GLY A 362 52.39 2.01 23.52
CA GLY A 362 52.57 0.74 24.23
C GLY A 362 51.36 -0.18 24.22
N GLY A 363 50.38 0.10 23.40
CA GLY A 363 49.12 -0.65 23.30
C GLY A 363 49.21 -1.94 22.51
N ARG A 364 48.08 -2.61 22.38
CA ARG A 364 47.96 -3.91 21.69
C ARG A 364 46.91 -3.88 20.58
N THR A 365 47.22 -4.57 19.49
CA THR A 365 46.26 -4.88 18.44
C THR A 365 46.12 -6.40 18.33
N ARG A 366 44.90 -6.90 18.26
CA ARG A 366 44.60 -8.35 18.11
C ARG A 366 43.87 -8.60 16.84
N LEU A 367 44.35 -9.59 16.06
CA LEU A 367 43.65 -10.18 14.94
C LEU A 367 43.27 -11.64 15.32
N ALA A 368 41.96 -11.94 15.27
CA ALA A 368 41.45 -13.28 15.42
C ALA A 368 40.66 -13.72 14.19
N ALA A 369 40.77 -15.00 13.84
CA ALA A 369 40.02 -15.57 12.73
C ALA A 369 39.42 -16.91 13.14
N ARG A 370 38.14 -17.17 12.73
CA ARG A 370 37.46 -18.43 13.06
C ARG A 370 36.36 -18.75 12.04
N ALA A 371 36.07 -20.02 11.90
CA ALA A 371 34.87 -20.48 11.18
C ALA A 371 33.69 -20.56 12.16
N THR A 372 32.52 -20.00 11.75
CA THR A 372 31.32 -20.00 12.59
C THR A 372 30.08 -20.16 11.68
N ASN A 373 29.32 -21.25 11.88
CA ASN A 373 27.99 -21.46 11.25
C ASN A 373 27.91 -21.12 9.73
N GLY A 374 28.87 -21.60 8.93
CA GLY A 374 28.88 -21.35 7.47
C GLY A 374 29.44 -20.00 7.06
N SER A 375 30.14 -19.31 7.95
CA SER A 375 30.86 -18.04 7.67
C SER A 375 32.25 -18.06 8.28
N VAL A 376 33.19 -17.31 7.71
CA VAL A 376 34.47 -16.98 8.32
C VAL A 376 34.30 -15.61 8.99
N GLU A 377 34.62 -15.53 10.26
CA GLU A 377 34.69 -14.30 11.02
C GLU A 377 36.15 -13.87 11.20
N LEU A 378 36.43 -12.61 10.82
CA LEU A 378 37.71 -11.92 11.08
C LEU A 378 37.43 -10.82 12.09
N ILE A 379 38.16 -10.83 13.18
CA ILE A 379 37.96 -9.92 14.31
C ILE A 379 39.25 -9.14 14.53
N VAL A 380 39.18 -7.81 14.44
CA VAL A 380 40.32 -6.93 14.71
C VAL A 380 39.96 -6.02 15.87
N GLY A 381 40.77 -6.02 16.89
CA GLY A 381 40.58 -5.16 18.05
C GLY A 381 41.86 -4.45 18.47
N ASN A 382 41.73 -3.34 19.16
CA ASN A 382 42.85 -2.55 19.66
C ASN A 382 42.54 -1.91 21.03
N THR A 383 43.57 -1.70 21.81
CA THR A 383 43.53 -0.80 22.97
C THR A 383 43.30 0.64 22.49
N GLY A 384 42.57 1.44 23.27
CA GLY A 384 42.29 2.84 22.91
C GLY A 384 41.19 3.45 23.78
N GLU A 385 40.92 4.74 23.57
CA GLU A 385 39.93 5.49 24.34
C GLU A 385 38.47 5.07 24.08
N GLY A 386 38.27 4.18 23.10
CA GLY A 386 36.95 3.75 22.65
C GLY A 386 36.23 4.79 21.76
N ILE A 387 35.09 4.38 21.25
CA ILE A 387 34.29 5.22 20.36
C ILE A 387 33.03 5.67 21.09
N PRO A 388 32.84 6.97 21.31
CA PRO A 388 31.64 7.52 21.94
C PRO A 388 30.38 7.08 21.24
N GLU A 389 29.29 6.85 21.99
CA GLU A 389 28.05 6.27 21.47
C GLU A 389 27.40 7.13 20.35
N ASN A 390 27.45 8.45 20.51
CA ASN A 390 26.94 9.41 19.53
C ASN A 390 27.70 9.41 18.20
N LEU A 391 28.92 8.84 18.13
CA LEU A 391 29.74 8.77 16.92
C LEU A 391 29.61 7.40 16.20
N ARG A 392 29.07 6.38 16.89
CA ARG A 392 28.98 5.00 16.34
C ARG A 392 28.12 4.89 15.11
N ALA A 393 27.05 5.68 15.00
CA ALA A 393 26.13 5.64 13.86
C ALA A 393 26.80 6.02 12.53
N GLY A 394 27.76 6.95 12.55
CA GLY A 394 28.45 7.45 11.35
C GLY A 394 29.76 6.72 11.01
N LEU A 395 30.22 5.74 11.79
CA LEU A 395 31.55 5.12 11.65
C LEU A 395 31.86 4.57 10.26
N PHE A 396 30.83 4.10 9.56
CA PHE A 396 30.94 3.48 8.24
C PHE A 396 30.56 4.43 7.10
N GLU A 397 30.30 5.71 7.42
CA GLU A 397 30.06 6.74 6.40
C GLU A 397 31.38 7.16 5.75
N ARG A 398 31.34 7.52 4.48
CA ARG A 398 32.51 7.98 3.74
C ARG A 398 32.98 9.32 4.27
N PHE A 399 34.30 9.48 4.34
CA PHE A 399 34.96 10.70 4.86
C PHE A 399 34.60 11.03 6.32
N TYR A 400 33.91 10.10 7.01
CA TYR A 400 33.59 10.32 8.41
C TYR A 400 34.83 10.23 9.27
N ARG A 401 35.03 11.26 10.11
CA ARG A 401 36.10 11.35 11.10
C ARG A 401 35.51 11.92 12.39
N ALA A 402 35.91 11.39 13.52
CA ALA A 402 35.51 11.97 14.80
C ALA A 402 36.06 13.41 14.91
N ARG A 403 35.19 14.39 15.17
CA ARG A 403 35.60 15.80 15.34
C ARG A 403 36.57 15.91 16.51
N GLY A 404 37.74 16.51 16.27
CA GLY A 404 38.75 16.78 17.29
C GLY A 404 40.04 16.01 17.08
N ASP A 405 40.14 15.07 16.14
CA ASP A 405 41.31 14.21 15.96
C ASP A 405 42.15 14.67 14.74
N GLU A 406 42.53 15.94 14.70
CA GLU A 406 43.42 16.48 13.68
C GLU A 406 44.83 15.86 13.75
N ARG A 407 45.15 15.23 14.90
CA ARG A 407 46.45 14.57 15.12
C ARG A 407 46.61 13.25 14.38
N VAL A 408 45.49 12.61 14.00
CA VAL A 408 45.51 11.30 13.34
C VAL A 408 45.26 11.46 11.85
N SER A 409 46.30 11.27 11.03
CA SER A 409 46.21 11.34 9.56
C SER A 409 45.29 10.25 8.97
N GLY A 410 44.42 10.59 7.99
CA GLY A 410 43.66 9.62 7.25
C GLY A 410 42.44 10.17 6.49
N SER A 411 42.02 9.45 5.45
CA SER A 411 40.98 9.88 4.53
C SER A 411 39.53 9.68 5.01
N GLY A 412 39.31 8.86 6.06
CA GLY A 412 37.98 8.47 6.50
C GLY A 412 37.27 7.49 5.55
N LEU A 413 38.02 6.82 4.67
CA LEU A 413 37.46 5.87 3.70
C LEU A 413 37.68 4.40 4.09
N GLY A 414 38.63 4.07 4.95
CA GLY A 414 39.04 2.68 5.24
C GLY A 414 37.90 1.80 5.74
N LEU A 415 37.15 2.22 6.78
CA LEU A 415 36.04 1.45 7.33
C LEU A 415 34.86 1.32 6.35
N SER A 416 34.55 2.38 5.60
CA SER A 416 33.50 2.33 4.56
C SER A 416 33.90 1.41 3.42
N THR A 417 35.16 1.41 2.98
CA THR A 417 35.70 0.49 1.97
C THR A 417 35.65 -0.97 2.47
N ALA A 418 36.14 -1.21 3.68
CA ALA A 418 36.13 -2.56 4.26
C ALA A 418 34.71 -3.11 4.38
N ARG A 419 33.73 -2.30 4.78
CA ARG A 419 32.33 -2.71 4.88
C ARG A 419 31.71 -3.01 3.53
N GLU A 420 31.96 -2.18 2.54
CA GLU A 420 31.42 -2.35 1.18
C GLU A 420 31.98 -3.59 0.50
N LEU A 421 33.27 -3.86 0.68
CA LEU A 421 33.90 -5.10 0.21
C LEU A 421 33.32 -6.34 0.92
N ALA A 422 33.10 -6.28 2.22
CA ALA A 422 32.46 -7.38 2.96
C ALA A 422 31.04 -7.63 2.44
N ARG A 423 30.24 -6.58 2.20
CA ARG A 423 28.90 -6.67 1.63
C ARG A 423 28.88 -7.23 0.22
N SER A 424 29.82 -6.86 -0.62
CA SER A 424 29.97 -7.41 -1.96
C SER A 424 30.23 -8.92 -1.94
N HIS A 425 30.83 -9.44 -0.87
CA HIS A 425 30.98 -10.88 -0.62
C HIS A 425 29.75 -11.53 0.00
N GLY A 426 28.68 -10.76 0.31
CA GLY A 426 27.48 -11.24 0.96
C GLY A 426 27.58 -11.27 2.49
N GLY A 427 28.63 -10.63 3.05
CA GLY A 427 28.88 -10.47 4.48
C GLY A 427 28.55 -9.09 5.01
N ASP A 428 29.11 -8.73 6.17
CA ASP A 428 29.06 -7.35 6.70
C ASP A 428 30.24 -7.09 7.67
N LEU A 429 30.51 -5.80 7.94
CA LEU A 429 31.43 -5.32 8.94
C LEU A 429 30.66 -4.61 10.05
N ALA A 430 30.90 -4.98 11.30
CA ALA A 430 30.22 -4.41 12.45
C ALA A 430 31.22 -4.06 13.59
N LEU A 431 30.89 -3.01 14.34
CA LEU A 431 31.51 -2.73 15.63
C LEU A 431 30.84 -3.62 16.68
N ILE A 432 31.59 -4.54 17.29
CA ILE A 432 31.05 -5.50 18.27
C ILE A 432 31.35 -5.12 19.72
N LYS A 433 32.44 -4.37 19.95
CA LYS A 433 32.79 -3.86 21.26
C LYS A 433 33.47 -2.50 21.12
N SER A 434 33.15 -1.56 22.00
CA SER A 434 33.91 -0.34 22.17
C SER A 434 33.63 0.24 23.56
N ASP A 435 34.64 0.16 24.39
CA ASP A 435 34.68 0.75 25.74
C ASP A 435 35.96 1.60 25.88
N ARG A 436 36.30 2.04 27.10
CA ARG A 436 37.45 2.92 27.35
C ARG A 436 38.82 2.23 27.27
N GLU A 437 38.83 0.91 27.10
CA GLU A 437 40.04 0.09 27.08
C GLU A 437 40.26 -0.64 25.79
N TRP A 438 39.11 -0.97 25.08
CA TRP A 438 39.15 -1.85 23.95
C TRP A 438 38.09 -1.53 22.91
N THR A 439 38.51 -1.45 21.62
CA THR A 439 37.59 -1.35 20.47
C THR A 439 37.77 -2.56 19.57
N GLU A 440 36.68 -3.17 19.08
CA GLU A 440 36.72 -4.39 18.30
C GLU A 440 35.71 -4.38 17.15
N PHE A 441 36.19 -4.64 15.95
CA PHE A 441 35.43 -4.79 14.72
C PHE A 441 35.40 -6.23 14.29
N ARG A 442 34.27 -6.69 13.76
CA ARG A 442 34.09 -8.02 13.20
C ARG A 442 33.61 -7.93 11.74
N VAL A 443 34.31 -8.63 10.86
CA VAL A 443 33.88 -8.92 9.50
C VAL A 443 33.36 -10.35 9.46
N SER A 444 32.18 -10.55 8.87
CA SER A 444 31.64 -11.88 8.56
C SER A 444 31.63 -12.08 7.05
N LEU A 445 32.19 -13.16 6.57
CA LEU A 445 32.22 -13.54 5.15
C LEU A 445 31.57 -14.94 5.02
N PRO A 446 30.48 -15.09 4.22
CA PRO A 446 29.84 -16.39 4.06
C PRO A 446 30.80 -17.38 3.42
N GLN A 447 30.87 -18.58 4.01
CA GLN A 447 31.50 -19.74 3.40
C GLN A 447 30.49 -20.28 2.37
N MET A 448 30.61 -19.84 1.12
CA MET A 448 29.77 -20.38 0.04
C MET A 448 30.23 -21.83 -0.22
N ALA A 449 29.28 -22.77 -0.17
CA ALA A 449 29.47 -24.14 -0.53
C ALA A 449 29.82 -24.31 -2.01
#